data_cdc33e44b1e8a17ea119140ee27da631
#
_entry.id   cdc33e44b1e8a17ea119140ee27da631
#
_cell.length_a   1.000
_cell.length_b   1.000
_cell.length_c   1.000
_cell.angle_alpha   90.00
_cell.angle_beta   90.00
_cell.angle_gamma   90.00
#
_symmetry.space_group_name_H-M   'P 1'
#
loop_
_entity.id
_entity.type
_entity.pdbx_description
1 polymer ?
#
loop_
_entity_poly.entity_id
_entity_poly.type
_entity_poly.pdbx_seq_one_letter_code
_entity_poly.pdbx_strand_id
1 'polypeptide(L)'
;HEDCRRQRQMCIRDREEALRLVNSFNFSADKAYPLKNEASGRVYWRATNQSESIILCFLDPSLGNHNKFIDISEQLSANDISGVKVLHHDEKHGITIQNDLGDNDLLKVLDENNKQELLNKSLDLLIDIQNIRFDNIDKFKSEDLKEQMNLFKTKFCEDFLSVETNNSIDELIENVNDELMMQPWKNCHFDFERRNLILNHDRTISVIDYQDIKTGPIGIDLSGILVDHYYPFEE
;
A
#
# COMPACT_ATOMS: atom_id res chain seq x y z
N HIS A 1 -10.66 18.07 -23.76
CA HIS A 1 -12.13 18.21 -23.55
C HIS A 1 -12.86 16.86 -23.54
N GLU A 2 -12.37 15.83 -24.21
CA GLU A 2 -12.96 14.47 -24.15
C GLU A 2 -12.61 13.75 -22.84
N ASP A 3 -11.40 13.93 -22.33
CA ASP A 3 -10.99 13.34 -21.04
C ASP A 3 -11.78 13.89 -19.85
N CYS A 4 -12.09 15.21 -19.85
CA CYS A 4 -12.96 15.79 -18.82
C CYS A 4 -14.42 15.34 -18.93
N ARG A 5 -14.90 14.97 -20.12
CA ARG A 5 -16.26 14.41 -20.28
C ARG A 5 -16.30 12.93 -19.86
N ARG A 6 -15.27 12.15 -20.14
CA ARG A 6 -15.14 10.77 -19.64
C ARG A 6 -15.04 10.74 -18.12
N GLN A 7 -14.22 11.63 -17.50
CA GLN A 7 -14.14 11.73 -16.05
C GLN A 7 -15.46 12.14 -15.40
N ARG A 8 -16.24 13.08 -15.97
CA ARG A 8 -17.55 13.46 -15.40
C ARG A 8 -18.63 12.40 -15.60
N GLN A 9 -18.60 11.60 -16.67
CA GLN A 9 -19.50 10.47 -16.86
C GLN A 9 -19.13 9.29 -15.97
N MET A 10 -17.85 9.06 -15.71
CA MET A 10 -17.38 8.05 -14.76
C MET A 10 -17.86 8.34 -13.33
N CYS A 11 -17.69 9.56 -12.81
CA CYS A 11 -18.01 9.89 -11.41
C CYS A 11 -19.47 9.74 -10.99
N ILE A 12 -20.45 9.90 -11.88
CA ILE A 12 -21.88 9.83 -11.54
C ILE A 12 -22.42 8.40 -11.71
N ARG A 13 -21.99 7.68 -12.73
CA ARG A 13 -22.34 6.26 -12.89
C ARG A 13 -21.70 5.40 -11.81
N ASP A 14 -20.48 5.71 -11.44
CA ASP A 14 -19.68 4.89 -10.53
C ASP A 14 -20.27 4.77 -9.13
N ARG A 15 -20.91 5.82 -8.58
CA ARG A 15 -21.54 5.76 -7.25
C ARG A 15 -22.77 4.85 -7.21
N GLU A 16 -23.67 4.98 -8.18
CA GLU A 16 -24.86 4.13 -8.28
C GLU A 16 -24.45 2.70 -8.63
N GLU A 17 -23.42 2.55 -9.46
CA GLU A 17 -22.85 1.27 -9.81
C GLU A 17 -22.15 0.63 -8.61
N ALA A 18 -21.37 1.38 -7.85
CA ALA A 18 -20.73 0.90 -6.61
C ALA A 18 -21.77 0.37 -5.62
N LEU A 19 -22.87 1.12 -5.38
CA LEU A 19 -23.96 0.68 -4.52
C LEU A 19 -24.65 -0.58 -5.07
N ARG A 20 -24.92 -0.62 -6.36
CA ARG A 20 -25.55 -1.78 -7.00
C ARG A 20 -24.67 -3.02 -6.88
N LEU A 21 -23.38 -2.88 -7.13
CA LEU A 21 -22.41 -3.96 -7.04
C LEU A 21 -22.30 -4.48 -5.61
N VAL A 22 -22.08 -3.59 -4.64
CA VAL A 22 -22.01 -3.97 -3.23
C VAL A 22 -23.27 -4.69 -2.77
N ASN A 23 -24.46 -4.17 -3.14
CA ASN A 23 -25.73 -4.78 -2.78
C ASN A 23 -25.96 -6.15 -3.46
N SER A 24 -25.33 -6.39 -4.62
CA SER A 24 -25.38 -7.71 -5.28
C SER A 24 -24.60 -8.79 -4.52
N PHE A 25 -23.68 -8.40 -3.64
CA PHE A 25 -22.91 -9.30 -2.77
C PHE A 25 -23.51 -9.47 -1.37
N ASN A 26 -24.81 -9.21 -1.21
CA ASN A 26 -25.56 -9.34 0.05
C ASN A 26 -25.16 -8.36 1.16
N PHE A 27 -24.45 -7.28 0.84
CA PHE A 27 -24.23 -6.19 1.76
C PHE A 27 -25.20 -5.06 1.46
N SER A 28 -26.17 -4.84 2.35
CA SER A 28 -27.21 -3.81 2.15
C SER A 28 -26.64 -2.42 2.43
N ALA A 29 -25.90 -1.84 1.48
CA ALA A 29 -25.35 -0.50 1.60
C ALA A 29 -26.40 0.58 1.33
N ASP A 30 -26.44 1.59 2.20
CA ASP A 30 -27.27 2.80 2.05
C ASP A 30 -26.50 3.92 1.33
N LYS A 31 -25.17 3.97 1.52
CA LYS A 31 -24.30 5.02 1.00
C LYS A 31 -23.01 4.44 0.47
N ALA A 32 -22.44 5.12 -0.53
CA ALA A 32 -21.08 4.87 -1.01
C ALA A 32 -20.34 6.18 -1.23
N TYR A 33 -19.05 6.20 -0.85
CA TYR A 33 -18.15 7.35 -0.98
C TYR A 33 -16.89 6.92 -1.69
N PRO A 34 -16.40 7.69 -2.69
CA PRO A 34 -15.11 7.42 -3.27
C PRO A 34 -14.01 7.67 -2.22
N LEU A 35 -13.06 6.78 -2.14
CA LEU A 35 -11.82 7.01 -1.42
C LEU A 35 -10.81 7.68 -2.37
N LYS A 36 -9.73 8.23 -1.79
CA LYS A 36 -8.70 8.89 -2.59
C LYS A 36 -8.09 7.87 -3.55
N ASN A 37 -8.04 8.22 -4.83
CA ASN A 37 -7.42 7.37 -5.85
C ASN A 37 -5.90 7.34 -5.63
N GLU A 38 -5.34 6.15 -5.74
CA GLU A 38 -3.90 5.91 -5.75
C GLU A 38 -3.37 5.78 -7.18
N ALA A 39 -2.05 5.83 -7.33
CA ALA A 39 -1.39 5.77 -8.64
C ALA A 39 -1.53 4.41 -9.34
N SER A 40 -1.99 3.38 -8.63
CA SER A 40 -2.07 1.99 -9.11
C SER A 40 -3.17 1.70 -10.14
N GLY A 41 -3.99 2.69 -10.49
CA GLY A 41 -5.16 2.50 -11.35
C GLY A 41 -6.35 1.82 -10.67
N ARG A 42 -6.23 1.46 -9.39
CA ARG A 42 -7.34 0.95 -8.57
C ARG A 42 -8.22 2.10 -8.11
N VAL A 43 -9.53 1.84 -8.10
CA VAL A 43 -10.54 2.79 -7.62
C VAL A 43 -11.22 2.17 -6.40
N TYR A 44 -11.24 2.91 -5.30
CA TYR A 44 -11.79 2.44 -4.03
C TYR A 44 -13.03 3.22 -3.65
N TRP A 45 -14.04 2.50 -3.16
CA TRP A 45 -15.27 3.05 -2.61
C TRP A 45 -15.51 2.46 -1.23
N ARG A 46 -15.82 3.31 -0.27
CA ARG A 46 -16.37 2.87 1.02
C ARG A 46 -17.87 2.82 0.93
N ALA A 47 -18.45 1.65 1.16
CA ALA A 47 -19.89 1.44 1.22
C ALA A 47 -20.32 1.18 2.66
N THR A 48 -21.37 1.88 3.11
CA THR A 48 -21.82 1.85 4.50
C THR A 48 -23.32 1.60 4.60
N ASN A 49 -23.72 0.95 5.67
CA ASN A 49 -25.08 0.94 6.19
C ASN A 49 -25.10 1.49 7.63
N GLN A 50 -26.19 1.25 8.37
CA GLN A 50 -26.35 1.78 9.74
C GLN A 50 -25.35 1.21 10.75
N SER A 51 -24.74 0.04 10.51
CA SER A 51 -23.94 -0.71 11.48
C SER A 51 -22.54 -1.08 11.00
N GLU A 52 -22.35 -1.16 9.69
CA GLU A 52 -21.14 -1.75 9.10
C GLU A 52 -20.65 -0.94 7.89
N SER A 53 -19.37 -1.11 7.60
CA SER A 53 -18.74 -0.58 6.39
C SER A 53 -17.85 -1.62 5.74
N ILE A 54 -17.77 -1.55 4.41
CA ILE A 54 -16.89 -2.37 3.59
C ILE A 54 -16.22 -1.51 2.53
N ILE A 55 -15.14 -2.02 1.97
CA ILE A 55 -14.42 -1.39 0.86
C ILE A 55 -14.68 -2.20 -0.42
N LEU A 56 -15.17 -1.52 -1.45
CA LEU A 56 -15.18 -2.01 -2.81
C LEU A 56 -13.92 -1.50 -3.52
N CYS A 57 -13.13 -2.39 -4.06
CA CYS A 57 -12.00 -2.05 -4.93
C CYS A 57 -12.28 -2.53 -6.34
N PHE A 58 -12.13 -1.65 -7.30
CA PHE A 58 -12.25 -1.91 -8.73
C PHE A 58 -10.90 -1.70 -9.43
N LEU A 59 -10.52 -2.64 -10.27
CA LEU A 59 -9.41 -2.55 -11.22
C LEU A 59 -9.92 -2.97 -12.58
N ASP A 60 -9.77 -2.12 -13.59
CA ASP A 60 -10.13 -2.50 -14.95
C ASP A 60 -9.38 -3.78 -15.36
N PRO A 61 -10.08 -4.86 -15.76
CA PRO A 61 -9.43 -6.13 -16.14
C PRO A 61 -8.42 -6.00 -17.28
N SER A 62 -8.50 -4.94 -18.09
CA SER A 62 -7.49 -4.65 -19.13
C SER A 62 -6.16 -4.14 -18.56
N LEU A 63 -6.15 -3.62 -17.32
CA LEU A 63 -4.98 -3.10 -16.64
C LEU A 63 -4.32 -4.12 -15.71
N GLY A 64 -5.04 -5.20 -15.34
CA GLY A 64 -4.51 -6.22 -14.44
C GLY A 64 -5.61 -7.02 -13.74
N ASN A 65 -5.24 -7.67 -12.64
CA ASN A 65 -6.15 -8.45 -11.81
C ASN A 65 -5.81 -8.30 -10.31
N HIS A 66 -6.62 -8.90 -9.45
CA HIS A 66 -6.44 -8.87 -8.00
C HIS A 66 -5.75 -10.15 -7.44
N ASN A 67 -5.34 -11.09 -8.28
CA ASN A 67 -4.94 -12.42 -7.83
C ASN A 67 -3.79 -12.38 -6.82
N LYS A 68 -2.73 -11.60 -7.09
CA LYS A 68 -1.61 -11.43 -6.17
C LYS A 68 -2.02 -10.82 -4.83
N PHE A 69 -2.89 -9.80 -4.87
CA PHE A 69 -3.43 -9.18 -3.65
C PHE A 69 -4.23 -10.17 -2.81
N ILE A 70 -5.10 -10.97 -3.45
CA ILE A 70 -5.91 -12.00 -2.79
C ILE A 70 -5.03 -13.06 -2.16
N ASP A 71 -4.08 -13.59 -2.93
CA ASP A 71 -3.15 -14.63 -2.47
C ASP A 71 -2.35 -14.19 -1.25
N ILE A 72 -1.79 -12.97 -1.27
CA ILE A 72 -1.08 -12.42 -0.11
C ILE A 72 -2.02 -12.17 1.07
N SER A 73 -3.24 -11.67 0.84
CA SER A 73 -4.26 -11.47 1.88
C SER A 73 -4.57 -12.77 2.63
N GLU A 74 -4.75 -13.86 1.89
CA GLU A 74 -5.02 -15.18 2.46
C GLU A 74 -3.84 -15.69 3.29
N GLN A 75 -2.61 -15.52 2.77
CA GLN A 75 -1.39 -15.94 3.47
C GLN A 75 -1.12 -15.12 4.73
N LEU A 76 -1.33 -13.80 4.72
CA LEU A 76 -1.26 -12.95 5.91
C LEU A 76 -2.29 -13.42 6.95
N SER A 77 -3.53 -13.62 6.53
CA SER A 77 -4.61 -14.07 7.41
C SER A 77 -4.35 -15.44 8.02
N ALA A 78 -3.76 -16.37 7.25
CA ALA A 78 -3.40 -17.71 7.72
C ALA A 78 -2.25 -17.70 8.77
N ASN A 79 -1.50 -16.61 8.85
CA ASN A 79 -0.42 -16.39 9.81
C ASN A 79 -0.81 -15.36 10.90
N ASP A 80 -2.10 -15.13 11.12
CA ASP A 80 -2.65 -14.22 12.14
C ASP A 80 -2.19 -12.76 12.01
N ILE A 81 -1.71 -12.36 10.83
CA ILE A 81 -1.37 -10.96 10.54
C ILE A 81 -2.64 -10.17 10.27
N SER A 82 -2.81 -9.09 11.03
CA SER A 82 -3.92 -8.16 10.83
C SER A 82 -3.71 -7.32 9.58
N GLY A 83 -4.65 -7.41 8.65
CA GLY A 83 -4.61 -6.67 7.37
C GLY A 83 -5.96 -6.68 6.68
N VAL A 84 -5.98 -6.15 5.46
CA VAL A 84 -7.18 -6.20 4.62
C VAL A 84 -7.51 -7.66 4.31
N LYS A 85 -8.78 -8.03 4.51
CA LYS A 85 -9.32 -9.34 4.14
C LYS A 85 -10.23 -9.19 2.94
N VAL A 86 -10.03 -10.03 1.93
CA VAL A 86 -10.93 -10.09 0.78
C VAL A 86 -12.15 -10.95 1.16
N LEU A 87 -13.30 -10.32 1.24
CA LEU A 87 -14.58 -10.95 1.60
C LEU A 87 -15.25 -11.59 0.37
N HIS A 88 -15.05 -10.97 -0.78
CA HIS A 88 -15.57 -11.44 -2.06
C HIS A 88 -14.71 -10.95 -3.23
N HIS A 89 -14.66 -11.75 -4.30
CA HIS A 89 -13.93 -11.45 -5.53
C HIS A 89 -14.76 -11.79 -6.77
N ASP A 90 -14.84 -10.87 -7.71
CA ASP A 90 -15.38 -11.08 -9.05
C ASP A 90 -14.30 -10.76 -10.08
N GLU A 91 -13.60 -11.80 -10.51
CA GLU A 91 -12.48 -11.69 -11.45
C GLU A 91 -12.92 -11.10 -12.79
N LYS A 92 -14.10 -11.49 -13.28
CA LYS A 92 -14.63 -11.06 -14.57
C LYS A 92 -14.83 -9.55 -14.64
N HIS A 93 -15.25 -8.94 -13.54
CA HIS A 93 -15.52 -7.52 -13.47
C HIS A 93 -14.39 -6.73 -12.76
N GLY A 94 -13.31 -7.39 -12.36
CA GLY A 94 -12.18 -6.76 -11.69
C GLY A 94 -12.54 -6.14 -10.33
N ILE A 95 -13.37 -6.84 -9.53
CA ILE A 95 -13.91 -6.31 -8.27
C ILE A 95 -13.45 -7.18 -7.10
N THR A 96 -13.04 -6.54 -6.01
CA THR A 96 -12.96 -7.16 -4.68
C THR A 96 -13.81 -6.39 -3.69
N ILE A 97 -14.46 -7.12 -2.77
CA ILE A 97 -15.08 -6.59 -1.56
C ILE A 97 -14.17 -6.93 -0.40
N GLN A 98 -13.85 -5.95 0.40
CA GLN A 98 -12.87 -6.04 1.47
C GLN A 98 -13.48 -5.55 2.79
N ASN A 99 -12.95 -6.02 3.93
CA ASN A 99 -13.28 -5.40 5.21
C ASN A 99 -12.76 -3.95 5.25
N ASP A 100 -13.46 -3.10 5.97
CA ASP A 100 -13.04 -1.73 6.22
C ASP A 100 -12.26 -1.66 7.54
N LEU A 101 -11.01 -1.21 7.47
CA LEU A 101 -10.14 -1.02 8.63
C LEU A 101 -10.25 0.40 9.22
N GLY A 102 -11.09 1.25 8.62
CA GLY A 102 -11.26 2.64 9.05
C GLY A 102 -10.22 3.59 8.46
N ASP A 103 -10.06 4.76 9.11
CA ASP A 103 -9.24 5.88 8.60
C ASP A 103 -8.10 6.27 9.56
N ASN A 104 -7.85 5.48 10.60
CA ASN A 104 -6.85 5.77 11.63
C ASN A 104 -5.46 5.26 11.22
N ASP A 105 -4.96 5.71 10.09
CA ASP A 105 -3.56 5.43 9.73
C ASP A 105 -2.59 6.11 10.71
N LEU A 106 -1.40 5.53 10.87
CA LEU A 106 -0.42 6.04 11.82
C LEU A 106 0.08 7.43 11.47
N LEU A 107 0.00 7.86 10.23
CA LEU A 107 0.35 9.22 9.85
C LEU A 107 -0.57 10.26 10.52
N LYS A 108 -1.85 9.89 10.74
CA LYS A 108 -2.85 10.76 11.38
C LYS A 108 -2.83 10.68 12.91
N VAL A 109 -2.60 9.48 13.46
CA VAL A 109 -2.85 9.24 14.89
C VAL A 109 -1.58 9.21 15.75
N LEU A 110 -0.39 9.17 15.13
CA LEU A 110 0.86 9.13 15.85
C LEU A 110 1.20 10.51 16.40
N ASP A 111 1.49 10.58 17.70
CA ASP A 111 1.89 11.79 18.39
C ASP A 111 3.00 11.50 19.44
N GLU A 112 3.50 12.53 20.10
CA GLU A 112 4.58 12.43 21.09
C GLU A 112 4.24 11.49 22.28
N ASN A 113 2.95 11.29 22.60
CA ASN A 113 2.54 10.48 23.76
C ASN A 113 2.45 8.99 23.41
N ASN A 114 2.21 8.66 22.15
CA ASN A 114 1.95 7.29 21.69
C ASN A 114 3.01 6.74 20.73
N LYS A 115 3.93 7.59 20.22
CA LYS A 115 4.90 7.22 19.18
C LYS A 115 5.71 5.98 19.53
N GLN A 116 6.23 5.91 20.76
CA GLN A 116 7.07 4.77 21.17
C GLN A 116 6.29 3.44 21.15
N GLU A 117 5.06 3.47 21.66
CA GLU A 117 4.20 2.27 21.68
C GLU A 117 3.84 1.84 20.26
N LEU A 118 3.39 2.78 19.42
CA LEU A 118 2.90 2.47 18.08
C LEU A 118 4.03 2.07 17.13
N LEU A 119 5.20 2.72 17.23
CA LEU A 119 6.37 2.31 16.46
C LEU A 119 6.87 0.92 16.86
N ASN A 120 6.92 0.61 18.16
CA ASN A 120 7.28 -0.74 18.60
C ASN A 120 6.31 -1.79 18.05
N LYS A 121 5.00 -1.55 18.13
CA LYS A 121 3.99 -2.45 17.53
C LYS A 121 4.14 -2.59 16.02
N SER A 122 4.53 -1.53 15.32
CA SER A 122 4.80 -1.58 13.88
C SER A 122 6.02 -2.44 13.56
N LEU A 123 7.09 -2.33 14.37
CA LEU A 123 8.27 -3.16 14.22
C LEU A 123 7.98 -4.64 14.55
N ASP A 124 7.17 -4.91 15.58
CA ASP A 124 6.72 -6.28 15.90
C ASP A 124 5.94 -6.86 14.70
N LEU A 125 4.99 -6.11 14.13
CA LEU A 125 4.26 -6.50 12.92
C LEU A 125 5.19 -6.75 11.72
N LEU A 126 6.21 -5.90 11.53
CA LEU A 126 7.20 -6.09 10.47
C LEU A 126 7.98 -7.40 10.67
N ILE A 127 8.40 -7.69 11.91
CA ILE A 127 9.09 -8.94 12.26
C ILE A 127 8.20 -10.15 11.96
N ASP A 128 6.92 -10.07 12.29
CA ASP A 128 5.98 -11.14 12.03
C ASP A 128 5.83 -11.38 10.52
N ILE A 129 5.65 -10.34 9.72
CA ILE A 129 5.62 -10.44 8.24
C ILE A 129 6.92 -11.04 7.69
N GLN A 130 8.08 -10.63 8.21
CA GLN A 130 9.39 -11.14 7.78
C GLN A 130 9.58 -12.64 8.06
N ASN A 131 8.86 -13.19 9.03
CA ASN A 131 8.95 -14.59 9.43
C ASN A 131 7.92 -15.50 8.73
N ILE A 132 6.95 -14.94 8.01
CA ILE A 132 5.99 -15.75 7.23
C ILE A 132 6.75 -16.52 6.14
N ARG A 133 6.35 -17.76 5.96
CA ARG A 133 6.74 -18.53 4.78
C ARG A 133 5.69 -18.33 3.69
N PHE A 134 5.89 -17.28 2.91
CA PHE A 134 5.02 -17.03 1.75
C PHE A 134 5.29 -18.07 0.63
N ASP A 135 4.22 -18.46 -0.02
CA ASP A 135 4.27 -19.20 -1.27
C ASP A 135 4.23 -18.21 -2.45
N ASN A 136 5.06 -18.44 -3.46
CA ASN A 136 5.03 -17.72 -4.75
C ASN A 136 5.19 -16.19 -4.70
N ILE A 137 5.99 -15.67 -3.76
CA ILE A 137 6.37 -14.25 -3.82
C ILE A 137 7.62 -14.02 -4.65
N ASP A 138 7.67 -12.86 -5.29
CA ASP A 138 8.81 -12.44 -6.10
C ASP A 138 10.04 -12.17 -5.24
N LYS A 139 11.19 -12.07 -5.89
CA LYS A 139 12.42 -11.53 -5.30
C LYS A 139 12.65 -10.12 -5.82
N PHE A 140 13.12 -9.28 -4.92
CA PHE A 140 13.63 -7.96 -5.27
C PHE A 140 14.79 -8.06 -6.27
N LYS A 141 14.86 -7.12 -7.19
CA LYS A 141 15.95 -7.02 -8.16
C LYS A 141 16.70 -5.72 -7.94
N SER A 142 18.02 -5.81 -7.98
CA SER A 142 18.93 -4.67 -7.89
C SER A 142 18.60 -3.59 -8.94
N GLU A 143 18.23 -4.02 -10.13
CA GLU A 143 17.86 -3.13 -11.24
C GLU A 143 16.66 -2.24 -10.89
N ASP A 144 15.64 -2.79 -10.21
CA ASP A 144 14.44 -2.04 -9.82
C ASP A 144 14.81 -0.88 -8.87
N LEU A 145 15.74 -1.11 -7.92
CA LEU A 145 16.24 -0.06 -7.02
C LEU A 145 17.03 1.01 -7.77
N LYS A 146 17.95 0.58 -8.64
CA LYS A 146 18.75 1.52 -9.43
C LYS A 146 17.89 2.41 -10.32
N GLU A 147 16.83 1.86 -10.92
CA GLU A 147 15.86 2.64 -11.69
C GLU A 147 15.15 3.70 -10.82
N GLN A 148 14.70 3.32 -9.62
CA GLN A 148 14.07 4.26 -8.69
C GLN A 148 15.04 5.35 -8.23
N MET A 149 16.26 4.99 -7.87
CA MET A 149 17.29 5.97 -7.47
C MET A 149 17.68 6.90 -8.63
N ASN A 150 17.69 6.42 -9.87
CA ASN A 150 17.91 7.24 -11.04
C ASN A 150 16.81 8.29 -11.27
N LEU A 151 15.60 8.10 -10.75
CA LEU A 151 14.57 9.15 -10.75
C LEU A 151 15.00 10.36 -9.92
N PHE A 152 15.71 10.17 -8.82
CA PHE A 152 16.28 11.28 -8.07
C PHE A 152 17.26 12.07 -8.94
N LYS A 153 18.15 11.39 -9.65
CA LYS A 153 19.09 12.04 -10.56
C LYS A 153 18.37 12.82 -11.66
N THR A 154 17.51 12.12 -12.42
CA THR A 154 16.92 12.69 -13.65
C THR A 154 15.77 13.64 -13.36
N LYS A 155 14.82 13.25 -12.48
CA LYS A 155 13.60 14.04 -12.23
C LYS A 155 13.80 15.14 -11.21
N PHE A 156 14.55 14.87 -10.15
CA PHE A 156 14.75 15.88 -9.11
C PHE A 156 15.95 16.78 -9.42
N CYS A 157 17.15 16.24 -9.63
CA CYS A 157 18.32 17.07 -9.84
C CYS A 157 18.29 17.77 -11.22
N GLU A 158 18.10 17.01 -12.29
CA GLU A 158 18.25 17.56 -13.66
C GLU A 158 16.97 18.32 -14.08
N ASP A 159 15.78 17.68 -14.02
CA ASP A 159 14.55 18.30 -14.51
C ASP A 159 14.04 19.41 -13.58
N PHE A 160 13.96 19.15 -12.26
CA PHE A 160 13.35 20.10 -11.30
C PHE A 160 14.34 21.18 -10.83
N LEU A 161 15.54 20.79 -10.38
CA LEU A 161 16.55 21.75 -9.90
C LEU A 161 17.39 22.36 -11.02
N SER A 162 17.36 21.82 -12.22
CA SER A 162 18.20 22.22 -13.37
C SER A 162 19.70 22.18 -13.02
N VAL A 163 20.12 21.20 -12.23
CA VAL A 163 21.51 20.97 -11.84
C VAL A 163 22.10 19.86 -12.71
N GLU A 164 23.24 20.16 -13.36
CA GLU A 164 23.99 19.10 -14.03
C GLU A 164 24.55 18.11 -12.98
N THR A 165 24.20 16.85 -13.14
CA THR A 165 24.70 15.77 -12.28
C THR A 165 26.02 15.24 -12.83
N ASN A 166 26.93 14.89 -11.93
CA ASN A 166 28.21 14.27 -12.24
C ASN A 166 28.23 12.79 -11.82
N ASN A 167 29.32 12.10 -12.07
CA ASN A 167 29.50 10.68 -11.76
C ASN A 167 29.37 10.36 -10.26
N SER A 168 29.46 11.35 -9.35
CA SER A 168 29.34 11.11 -7.92
C SER A 168 27.96 10.60 -7.52
N ILE A 169 26.89 11.01 -8.24
CA ILE A 169 25.53 10.47 -8.01
C ILE A 169 25.46 9.02 -8.47
N ASP A 170 26.04 8.70 -9.61
CA ASP A 170 26.08 7.32 -10.12
C ASP A 170 26.87 6.40 -9.17
N GLU A 171 28.03 6.87 -8.66
CA GLU A 171 28.81 6.16 -7.64
C GLU A 171 28.03 5.98 -6.32
N LEU A 172 27.27 6.99 -5.90
CA LEU A 172 26.40 6.89 -4.72
C LEU A 172 25.32 5.82 -4.92
N ILE A 173 24.65 5.81 -6.08
CA ILE A 173 23.62 4.82 -6.41
C ILE A 173 24.19 3.40 -6.37
N GLU A 174 25.38 3.18 -6.98
CA GLU A 174 26.03 1.88 -6.96
C GLU A 174 26.39 1.46 -5.53
N ASN A 175 27.01 2.36 -4.73
CA ASN A 175 27.40 2.05 -3.35
C ASN A 175 26.20 1.71 -2.48
N VAL A 176 25.10 2.48 -2.55
CA VAL A 176 23.87 2.20 -1.78
C VAL A 176 23.27 0.86 -2.21
N ASN A 177 23.22 0.59 -3.51
CA ASN A 177 22.74 -0.68 -4.01
C ASN A 177 23.59 -1.85 -3.48
N ASP A 178 24.90 -1.76 -3.55
CA ASP A 178 25.82 -2.82 -3.09
C ASP A 178 25.64 -3.09 -1.58
N GLU A 179 25.56 -2.04 -0.76
CA GLU A 179 25.31 -2.15 0.67
C GLU A 179 23.96 -2.80 0.98
N LEU A 180 22.91 -2.43 0.25
CA LEU A 180 21.60 -3.06 0.41
C LEU A 180 21.60 -4.54 0.03
N MET A 181 22.26 -4.89 -1.08
CA MET A 181 22.33 -6.27 -1.54
C MET A 181 23.12 -7.20 -0.59
N MET A 182 24.00 -6.64 0.27
CA MET A 182 24.72 -7.39 1.31
C MET A 182 23.89 -7.64 2.59
N GLN A 183 22.77 -6.96 2.77
CA GLN A 183 21.91 -7.13 3.94
C GLN A 183 21.25 -8.52 3.97
N PRO A 184 20.78 -8.98 5.15
CA PRO A 184 19.93 -10.14 5.24
C PRO A 184 18.65 -9.93 4.43
N TRP A 185 18.22 -10.98 3.71
CA TRP A 185 17.01 -10.98 2.91
C TRP A 185 15.86 -11.60 3.69
N LYS A 186 14.74 -10.88 3.72
CA LYS A 186 13.49 -11.27 4.36
C LYS A 186 12.31 -10.88 3.47
N ASN A 187 11.10 -11.22 3.88
CA ASN A 187 9.91 -10.63 3.24
C ASN A 187 9.88 -9.15 3.57
N CYS A 188 9.73 -8.33 2.55
CA CYS A 188 9.62 -6.88 2.66
C CYS A 188 8.31 -6.43 2.02
N HIS A 189 7.66 -5.47 2.67
CA HIS A 189 6.44 -4.85 2.19
C HIS A 189 6.69 -3.91 1.00
N PHE A 190 7.86 -3.29 0.96
CA PHE A 190 8.34 -2.28 0.00
C PHE A 190 7.67 -0.91 0.09
N ASP A 191 6.65 -0.78 0.92
CA ASP A 191 6.00 0.49 1.25
C ASP A 191 5.51 0.47 2.72
N PHE A 192 6.39 -0.02 3.64
CA PHE A 192 6.09 -0.15 5.06
C PHE A 192 6.23 1.20 5.74
N GLU A 193 5.24 2.06 5.56
CA GLU A 193 5.22 3.41 6.07
C GLU A 193 3.92 3.70 6.86
N ARG A 194 3.89 4.79 7.60
CA ARG A 194 2.81 5.12 8.55
C ARG A 194 1.43 5.18 7.93
N ARG A 195 1.28 5.63 6.68
CA ARG A 195 -0.02 5.68 6.02
C ARG A 195 -0.57 4.30 5.63
N ASN A 196 0.31 3.29 5.55
CA ASN A 196 -0.06 1.91 5.24
C ASN A 196 -0.26 1.03 6.49
N LEU A 197 -0.24 1.65 7.66
CA LEU A 197 -0.42 1.02 8.96
C LEU A 197 -1.64 1.63 9.66
N ILE A 198 -2.67 0.84 9.87
CA ILE A 198 -3.95 1.27 10.44
C ILE A 198 -4.03 0.86 11.92
N LEU A 199 -4.26 1.82 12.80
CA LEU A 199 -4.52 1.57 14.21
C LEU A 199 -5.98 1.13 14.41
N ASN A 200 -6.17 -0.12 14.80
CA ASN A 200 -7.48 -0.69 15.11
C ASN A 200 -8.03 -0.21 16.47
N HIS A 201 -9.33 -0.38 16.70
CA HIS A 201 -9.99 -0.03 17.97
C HIS A 201 -9.42 -0.79 19.17
N ASP A 202 -8.97 -2.04 18.98
CA ASP A 202 -8.33 -2.86 20.02
C ASP A 202 -6.83 -2.54 20.21
N ARG A 203 -6.34 -1.48 19.56
CA ARG A 203 -4.95 -1.01 19.58
C ARG A 203 -3.94 -1.97 18.93
N THR A 204 -4.40 -2.91 18.14
CA THR A 204 -3.54 -3.65 17.20
C THR A 204 -3.28 -2.79 15.95
N ILE A 205 -2.25 -3.15 15.18
CA ILE A 205 -1.94 -2.50 13.90
C ILE A 205 -2.24 -3.46 12.77
N SER A 206 -2.97 -2.98 11.77
CA SER A 206 -3.21 -3.68 10.51
C SER A 206 -2.35 -3.09 9.41
N VAL A 207 -1.89 -3.94 8.49
CA VAL A 207 -1.16 -3.52 7.28
C VAL A 207 -2.11 -3.49 6.08
N ILE A 208 -1.94 -2.47 5.23
CA ILE A 208 -2.62 -2.33 3.94
C ILE A 208 -1.59 -2.17 2.82
N ASP A 209 -2.04 -2.23 1.56
CA ASP A 209 -1.21 -2.01 0.35
C ASP A 209 -0.05 -3.02 0.19
N TYR A 210 -0.26 -4.25 0.59
CA TYR A 210 0.75 -5.31 0.70
C TYR A 210 0.94 -6.16 -0.57
N GLN A 211 0.29 -5.85 -1.69
CA GLN A 211 0.37 -6.64 -2.94
C GLN A 211 1.78 -6.69 -3.55
N ASP A 212 2.67 -5.80 -3.13
CA ASP A 212 4.05 -5.74 -3.61
C ASP A 212 5.06 -6.43 -2.71
N ILE A 213 4.59 -7.18 -1.70
CA ILE A 213 5.46 -8.00 -0.84
C ILE A 213 6.36 -8.89 -1.71
N LYS A 214 7.66 -8.81 -1.45
CA LYS A 214 8.73 -9.58 -2.11
C LYS A 214 9.78 -9.97 -1.09
N THR A 215 10.60 -10.96 -1.41
CA THR A 215 11.83 -11.20 -0.64
C THR A 215 12.89 -10.16 -1.03
N GLY A 216 13.43 -9.44 -0.08
CA GLY A 216 14.40 -8.37 -0.32
C GLY A 216 15.22 -7.98 0.91
N PRO A 217 16.10 -6.96 0.77
CA PRO A 217 16.92 -6.45 1.86
C PRO A 217 16.06 -5.82 2.96
N ILE A 218 16.33 -6.17 4.22
CA ILE A 218 15.51 -5.73 5.36
C ILE A 218 15.50 -4.21 5.58
N GLY A 219 16.52 -3.50 5.14
CA GLY A 219 16.64 -2.05 5.32
C GLY A 219 15.59 -1.24 4.57
N ILE A 220 14.97 -1.81 3.54
CA ILE A 220 13.95 -1.10 2.74
C ILE A 220 12.76 -0.73 3.62
N ASP A 221 12.15 -1.68 4.30
CA ASP A 221 11.00 -1.45 5.16
C ASP A 221 11.38 -0.69 6.46
N LEU A 222 12.58 -0.97 7.00
CA LEU A 222 13.07 -0.22 8.15
C LEU A 222 13.24 1.26 7.82
N SER A 223 13.74 1.60 6.64
CA SER A 223 13.84 3.01 6.22
C SER A 223 12.47 3.64 6.05
N GLY A 224 11.49 2.92 5.53
CA GLY A 224 10.12 3.41 5.34
C GLY A 224 9.47 3.84 6.66
N ILE A 225 9.62 3.05 7.72
CA ILE A 225 8.99 3.36 9.02
C ILE A 225 9.84 4.29 9.90
N LEU A 226 11.17 4.23 9.82
CA LEU A 226 12.07 4.98 10.71
C LEU A 226 12.51 6.33 10.13
N VAL A 227 12.58 6.47 8.81
CA VAL A 227 13.03 7.69 8.11
C VAL A 227 11.86 8.32 7.33
N ASP A 228 10.66 8.23 7.88
CA ASP A 228 9.46 8.76 7.28
C ASP A 228 9.55 10.29 7.09
N HIS A 229 9.41 10.75 5.87
CA HIS A 229 9.52 12.15 5.48
C HIS A 229 8.35 13.04 5.94
N TYR A 230 7.25 12.44 6.42
CA TYR A 230 6.09 13.19 6.93
C TYR A 230 6.24 13.64 8.38
N TYR A 231 7.13 13.02 9.13
CA TYR A 231 7.35 13.35 10.54
C TYR A 231 8.85 13.40 10.82
N PRO A 232 9.46 14.59 10.90
CA PRO A 232 10.86 14.70 11.27
C PRO A 232 11.03 14.18 12.69
N PHE A 233 11.87 13.17 12.86
CA PHE A 233 12.34 12.78 14.18
C PHE A 233 13.25 13.92 14.70
N GLU A 234 13.00 14.39 15.91
CA GLU A 234 13.98 15.22 16.59
C GLU A 234 15.24 14.38 16.83
N GLU A 235 16.41 15.01 16.61
CA GLU A 235 17.72 14.41 16.82
C GLU A 235 17.96 14.02 18.29
#